data_c7a43b0be2af20d4309c7802dd357130
#
_entry.id   c7a43b0be2af20d4309c7802dd357130
#
_cell.length_a   1.000
_cell.length_b   1.000
_cell.length_c   1.000
_cell.angle_alpha   90.00
_cell.angle_beta   90.00
_cell.angle_gamma   90.00
#
_symmetry.space_group_name_H-M   'P 1'
#
loop_
_entity.id
_entity.type
_entity.pdbx_description
1 polymer ?
#
loop_
_entity_poly.entity_id
_entity_poly.type
_entity_poly.pdbx_seq_one_letter_code
_entity_poly.pdbx_strand_id
1 'polypeptide(L)'
;MSARVDLYDSAYANYGSEIYRQVRVETYGEDFGQTSWVTTEESREIPQLLDLKPDSSALEVGCGSGGYALYLAERVGCRLVGLDVNVRGVQNANQLAAARGLAARVRFVQCDA
;
A
#
# COMPACT_ATOMS: atom_id res chain seq x y z
N MET A 1 16.85 -29.77 -1.47
CA MET A 1 15.80 -28.89 -0.92
C MET A 1 15.38 -27.90 -1.99
N SER A 2 14.12 -27.90 -2.38
CA SER A 2 13.61 -26.86 -3.26
C SER A 2 13.45 -25.56 -2.47
N ALA A 3 14.00 -24.47 -2.97
CA ALA A 3 13.74 -23.16 -2.42
C ALA A 3 12.24 -22.82 -2.58
N ARG A 4 11.62 -22.38 -1.51
CA ARG A 4 10.24 -21.91 -1.57
C ARG A 4 10.23 -20.57 -2.31
N VAL A 5 9.52 -20.50 -3.41
CA VAL A 5 9.38 -19.25 -4.16
C VAL A 5 8.39 -18.36 -3.42
N ASP A 6 8.84 -17.19 -2.99
CA ASP A 6 7.98 -16.16 -2.45
C ASP A 6 7.65 -15.15 -3.56
N LEU A 7 6.49 -15.33 -4.15
CA LEU A 7 6.01 -14.47 -5.23
C LEU A 7 5.82 -13.02 -4.77
N TYR A 8 5.43 -12.82 -3.53
CA TYR A 8 5.26 -11.47 -2.99
C TYR A 8 6.59 -10.75 -2.81
N ASP A 9 7.61 -11.47 -2.34
CA ASP A 9 8.95 -10.86 -2.20
C ASP A 9 9.49 -10.39 -3.55
N SER A 10 9.34 -11.20 -4.61
CA SER A 10 9.73 -10.82 -5.97
C SER A 10 8.93 -9.61 -6.48
N ALA A 11 7.62 -9.60 -6.27
CA ALA A 11 6.76 -8.50 -6.68
C ALA A 11 7.15 -7.20 -5.96
N TYR A 12 7.40 -7.25 -4.66
CA TYR A 12 7.80 -6.07 -3.90
C TYR A 12 9.21 -5.60 -4.23
N ALA A 13 10.13 -6.52 -4.52
CA ALA A 13 11.47 -6.16 -4.97
C ALA A 13 11.46 -5.37 -6.28
N ASN A 14 10.48 -5.60 -7.15
CA ASN A 14 10.34 -4.96 -8.46
C ASN A 14 9.22 -3.90 -8.50
N TYR A 15 8.63 -3.59 -7.37
CA TYR A 15 7.45 -2.72 -7.25
C TYR A 15 7.62 -1.37 -7.97
N GLY A 16 8.78 -0.74 -7.88
CA GLY A 16 9.08 0.55 -8.49
C GLY A 16 9.50 0.48 -9.96
N SER A 17 9.56 -0.70 -10.59
CA SER A 17 9.97 -0.82 -11.98
C SER A 17 8.91 -0.27 -12.93
N GLU A 18 9.34 0.19 -14.10
CA GLU A 18 8.43 0.70 -15.13
C GLU A 18 7.48 -0.39 -15.64
N ILE A 19 7.94 -1.64 -15.74
CA ILE A 19 7.11 -2.76 -16.17
C ILE A 19 5.95 -2.97 -15.19
N TYR A 20 6.23 -3.00 -13.88
CA TYR A 20 5.18 -3.17 -12.87
C TYR A 20 4.23 -1.97 -12.84
N ARG A 21 4.74 -0.76 -13.06
CA ARG A 21 3.90 0.43 -13.21
C ARG A 21 2.93 0.29 -14.38
N GLN A 22 3.42 -0.15 -15.53
CA GLN A 22 2.57 -0.38 -16.71
C GLN A 22 1.52 -1.45 -16.45
N VAL A 23 1.90 -2.55 -15.80
CA VAL A 23 0.95 -3.62 -15.41
C VAL A 23 -0.17 -3.04 -14.53
N ARG A 24 0.17 -2.20 -13.57
CA ARG A 24 -0.85 -1.56 -12.73
C ARG A 24 -1.79 -0.66 -13.53
N VAL A 25 -1.26 0.17 -14.40
CA VAL A 25 -2.08 1.03 -15.26
C VAL A 25 -3.01 0.22 -16.16
N GLU A 26 -2.50 -0.85 -16.78
CA GLU A 26 -3.31 -1.72 -17.64
C GLU A 26 -4.38 -2.49 -16.86
N THR A 27 -4.05 -2.92 -15.65
CA THR A 27 -4.96 -3.73 -14.81
C THR A 27 -6.05 -2.88 -14.17
N TYR A 28 -5.71 -1.71 -13.67
CA TYR A 28 -6.60 -0.90 -12.82
C TYR A 28 -7.06 0.41 -13.50
N GLY A 29 -6.49 0.77 -14.63
CA GLY A 29 -6.77 2.02 -15.32
C GLY A 29 -5.96 3.22 -14.81
N GLU A 30 -5.35 3.11 -13.64
CA GLU A 30 -4.48 4.13 -13.06
C GLU A 30 -3.47 3.49 -12.10
N ASP A 31 -2.40 4.17 -11.78
CA ASP A 31 -1.37 3.69 -10.86
C ASP A 31 -1.32 4.54 -9.60
N PHE A 32 -1.87 4.05 -8.51
CA PHE A 32 -1.61 4.56 -7.17
C PHE A 32 -0.90 3.54 -6.27
N GLY A 33 -0.26 2.55 -6.88
CA GLY A 33 0.52 1.52 -6.19
C GLY A 33 -0.27 0.31 -5.74
N GLN A 34 -1.41 0.03 -6.37
CA GLN A 34 -2.25 -1.12 -6.04
C GLN A 34 -1.53 -2.45 -6.33
N THR A 35 -1.68 -3.39 -5.41
CA THR A 35 -1.19 -4.76 -5.56
C THR A 35 -2.21 -5.78 -5.07
N SER A 36 -3.50 -5.44 -5.05
CA SER A 36 -4.56 -6.28 -4.48
C SER A 36 -5.66 -6.58 -5.50
N TRP A 37 -6.60 -7.40 -5.09
CA TRP A 37 -7.78 -7.74 -5.88
C TRP A 37 -8.86 -6.65 -5.86
N VAL A 38 -8.71 -5.64 -5.03
CA VAL A 38 -9.66 -4.53 -4.92
C VAL A 38 -9.56 -3.65 -6.15
N THR A 39 -10.71 -3.37 -6.77
CA THR A 39 -10.77 -2.48 -7.93
C THR A 39 -10.54 -1.02 -7.53
N THR A 40 -10.20 -0.19 -8.51
CA THR A 40 -10.07 1.25 -8.28
C THR A 40 -11.38 1.88 -7.78
N GLU A 41 -12.52 1.42 -8.30
CA GLU A 41 -13.83 1.89 -7.87
C GLU A 41 -14.11 1.52 -6.41
N GLU A 42 -13.90 0.27 -6.03
CA GLU A 42 -14.03 -0.19 -4.65
C GLU A 42 -13.10 0.58 -3.71
N SER A 43 -11.88 0.86 -4.15
CA SER A 43 -10.91 1.65 -3.38
C SER A 43 -11.42 3.05 -3.06
N ARG A 44 -12.19 3.65 -3.96
CA ARG A 44 -12.81 4.96 -3.74
C ARG A 44 -13.99 4.92 -2.76
N GLU A 45 -14.67 3.78 -2.68
CA GLU A 45 -15.82 3.60 -1.78
C GLU A 45 -15.42 3.34 -0.32
N ILE A 46 -14.29 2.67 -0.09
CA ILE A 46 -13.86 2.25 1.25
C ILE A 46 -13.80 3.40 2.26
N PRO A 47 -13.23 4.58 1.94
CA PRO A 47 -13.21 5.70 2.90
C PRO A 47 -14.61 6.14 3.33
N GLN A 48 -15.58 6.08 2.42
CA GLN A 48 -16.97 6.43 2.71
C GLN A 48 -17.63 5.38 3.58
N LEU A 49 -17.42 4.10 3.28
CA LEU A 49 -17.98 2.98 4.06
C LEU A 49 -17.45 2.98 5.50
N LEU A 50 -16.20 3.35 5.69
CA LEU A 50 -15.57 3.43 7.00
C LEU A 50 -15.79 4.78 7.71
N ASP A 51 -16.43 5.73 7.04
CA ASP A 51 -16.62 7.10 7.54
C ASP A 51 -15.28 7.74 8.00
N LEU A 52 -14.24 7.58 7.19
CA LEU A 52 -12.92 8.12 7.50
C LEU A 52 -12.90 9.64 7.34
N LYS A 53 -12.36 10.30 8.33
CA LYS A 53 -12.20 11.76 8.41
C LYS A 53 -10.74 12.13 8.66
N PRO A 54 -10.35 13.39 8.48
CA PRO A 54 -8.96 13.82 8.72
C PRO A 54 -8.45 13.54 10.14
N ASP A 55 -9.32 13.49 11.13
CA ASP A 55 -8.98 13.16 12.53
C ASP A 55 -9.07 11.66 12.85
N SER A 56 -9.43 10.83 11.87
CA SER A 56 -9.49 9.37 12.03
C SER A 56 -8.10 8.76 12.11
N SER A 57 -8.02 7.62 12.80
CA SER A 57 -6.86 6.72 12.77
C SER A 57 -7.29 5.38 12.19
N ALA A 58 -6.55 4.88 11.22
CA ALA A 58 -6.84 3.61 10.54
C ALA A 58 -5.67 2.64 10.66
N LEU A 59 -5.98 1.35 10.65
CA LEU A 59 -5.03 0.27 10.60
C LEU A 59 -5.31 -0.58 9.36
N GLU A 60 -4.27 -0.76 8.53
CA GLU A 60 -4.35 -1.69 7.39
C GLU A 60 -3.50 -2.92 7.66
N VAL A 61 -4.14 -4.09 7.68
CA VAL A 61 -3.46 -5.38 7.83
C VAL A 61 -3.17 -5.94 6.44
N GLY A 62 -1.91 -6.32 6.20
CA GLY A 62 -1.47 -6.78 4.87
C GLY A 62 -1.26 -5.63 3.90
N CYS A 63 -0.56 -4.59 4.33
CA CYS A 63 -0.41 -3.35 3.55
C CYS A 63 0.49 -3.47 2.30
N GLY A 64 1.29 -4.52 2.18
CA GLY A 64 2.23 -4.70 1.08
C GLY A 64 3.19 -3.51 0.95
N SER A 65 3.32 -2.97 -0.25
CA SER A 65 4.15 -1.78 -0.53
C SER A 65 3.44 -0.44 -0.22
N GLY A 66 2.29 -0.49 0.43
CA GLY A 66 1.63 0.68 0.99
C GLY A 66 0.84 1.55 0.01
N GLY A 67 0.68 1.12 -1.24
CA GLY A 67 0.02 1.93 -2.26
C GLY A 67 -1.37 2.38 -1.87
N TYR A 68 -2.19 1.46 -1.35
CA TYR A 68 -3.54 1.78 -0.93
C TYR A 68 -3.59 2.64 0.33
N ALA A 69 -2.76 2.33 1.33
CA ALA A 69 -2.66 3.13 2.55
C ALA A 69 -2.26 4.58 2.26
N LEU A 70 -1.28 4.77 1.40
CA LEU A 70 -0.83 6.10 0.97
C LEU A 70 -1.94 6.84 0.22
N TYR A 71 -2.65 6.15 -0.66
CA TYR A 71 -3.80 6.69 -1.37
C TYR A 71 -4.86 7.20 -0.38
N LEU A 72 -5.23 6.41 0.63
CA LEU A 72 -6.18 6.81 1.67
C LEU A 72 -5.70 8.03 2.45
N ALA A 73 -4.45 8.02 2.89
CA ALA A 73 -3.88 9.11 3.67
C ALA A 73 -3.86 10.43 2.89
N GLU A 74 -3.55 10.38 1.60
CA GLU A 74 -3.57 11.56 0.73
C GLU A 74 -4.99 12.08 0.52
N ARG A 75 -5.93 11.18 0.27
CA ARG A 75 -7.31 11.56 -0.01
C ARG A 75 -8.07 12.08 1.21
N VAL A 76 -7.91 11.41 2.33
CA VAL A 76 -8.68 11.70 3.54
C VAL A 76 -7.92 12.61 4.49
N GLY A 77 -6.59 12.53 4.52
CA GLY A 77 -5.77 13.26 5.47
C GLY A 77 -5.68 12.60 6.85
N CYS A 78 -6.16 11.36 6.99
CA CYS A 78 -6.15 10.63 8.25
C CYS A 78 -4.75 10.10 8.62
N ARG A 79 -4.61 9.64 9.86
CA ARG A 79 -3.45 8.86 10.31
C ARG A 79 -3.66 7.40 9.97
N LEU A 80 -2.57 6.73 9.58
CA LEU A 80 -2.65 5.34 9.20
C LEU A 80 -1.39 4.58 9.61
N VAL A 81 -1.59 3.37 10.12
CA VAL A 81 -0.53 2.39 10.34
C VAL A 81 -0.82 1.19 9.45
N GLY A 82 0.15 0.79 8.65
CA GLY A 82 0.08 -0.43 7.85
C GLY A 82 0.97 -1.52 8.44
N LEU A 83 0.48 -2.75 8.43
CA LEU A 83 1.21 -3.95 8.88
C LEU A 83 1.38 -4.92 7.72
N ASP A 84 2.57 -5.48 7.60
CA ASP A 84 2.82 -6.59 6.66
C ASP A 84 3.97 -7.45 7.18
N VAL A 85 3.95 -8.73 6.85
CA VAL A 85 5.03 -9.66 7.20
C VAL A 85 6.23 -9.51 6.28
N ASN A 86 6.05 -8.95 5.08
CA ASN A 86 7.10 -8.82 4.09
C ASN A 86 7.95 -7.57 4.32
N VAL A 87 9.23 -7.76 4.62
CA VAL A 87 10.17 -6.68 4.91
C VAL A 87 10.32 -5.71 3.72
N ARG A 88 10.40 -6.23 2.50
CA ARG A 88 10.57 -5.40 1.30
C ARG A 88 9.37 -4.51 1.05
N GLY A 89 8.17 -5.06 1.25
CA GLY A 89 6.93 -4.28 1.16
C GLY A 89 6.93 -3.13 2.15
N VAL A 90 7.25 -3.41 3.40
CA VAL A 90 7.30 -2.37 4.46
C VAL A 90 8.36 -1.31 4.16
N GLN A 91 9.55 -1.71 3.71
CA GLN A 91 10.60 -0.77 3.32
C GLN A 91 10.15 0.14 2.17
N ASN A 92 9.57 -0.45 1.12
CA ASN A 92 9.02 0.31 -0.01
C ASN A 92 7.97 1.32 0.46
N ALA A 93 7.06 0.87 1.30
CA ALA A 93 5.97 1.69 1.82
C ALA A 93 6.48 2.89 2.63
N ASN A 94 7.45 2.68 3.53
CA ASN A 94 8.04 3.77 4.31
C ASN A 94 8.84 4.74 3.43
N GLN A 95 9.55 4.25 2.43
CA GLN A 95 10.27 5.10 1.48
C GLN A 95 9.30 5.99 0.67
N LEU A 96 8.20 5.41 0.20
CA LEU A 96 7.16 6.15 -0.52
C LEU A 96 6.48 7.18 0.37
N ALA A 97 6.18 6.83 1.62
CA ALA A 97 5.60 7.77 2.58
C ALA A 97 6.51 8.99 2.79
N ALA A 98 7.80 8.76 2.97
CA ALA A 98 8.79 9.82 3.11
C ALA A 98 8.88 10.69 1.85
N ALA A 99 8.94 10.05 0.67
CA ALA A 99 9.03 10.76 -0.61
C ALA A 99 7.80 11.63 -0.92
N ARG A 100 6.63 11.24 -0.41
CA ARG A 100 5.38 11.99 -0.59
C ARG A 100 5.05 12.96 0.55
N GLY A 101 5.95 13.11 1.53
CA GLY A 101 5.74 13.99 2.68
C GLY A 101 4.68 13.48 3.66
N LEU A 102 4.42 12.18 3.69
CA LEU A 102 3.37 11.57 4.52
C LEU A 102 3.88 10.90 5.80
N ALA A 103 5.21 10.88 6.03
CA ALA A 103 5.82 10.12 7.12
C ALA A 103 5.34 10.54 8.52
N ALA A 104 4.82 11.76 8.69
CA ALA A 104 4.27 12.22 9.96
C ALA A 104 2.90 11.59 10.29
N ARG A 105 2.17 11.12 9.29
CA ARG A 105 0.80 10.59 9.45
C ARG A 105 0.69 9.11 9.11
N VAL A 106 1.61 8.57 8.32
CA VAL A 106 1.57 7.19 7.83
C VAL A 106 2.85 6.47 8.19
N ARG A 107 2.71 5.31 8.80
CA ARG A 107 3.84 4.47 9.17
C ARG A 107 3.53 3.01 8.86
N PHE A 108 4.53 2.29 8.39
CA PHE A 108 4.44 0.87 8.08
C PHE A 108 5.38 0.08 8.97
N VAL A 109 4.89 -1.03 9.49
CA VAL A 109 5.61 -1.87 10.46
C VAL A 109 5.56 -3.31 9.99
N GLN A 110 6.72 -3.99 10.04
CA GLN A 110 6.76 -5.43 9.85
C GLN A 110 6.13 -6.10 11.06
N CYS A 111 5.08 -6.86 10.83
CA CYS A 111 4.35 -7.53 11.89
C CYS A 111 3.60 -8.73 11.32
N ASP A 112 3.64 -9.83 12.05
CA ASP A 112 2.78 -10.99 11.82
C ASP A 112 1.51 -10.80 12.66
N ALA A 113 0.46 -10.43 11.98
CA ALA A 113 -0.82 -10.12 12.62
C ALA A 113 -1.76 -11.33 12.62
#